data_19a4e9c0182bd999bb803b78458e2daf
#
_entry.id   19a4e9c0182bd999bb803b78458e2daf
#
_cell.length_a   1.000
_cell.length_b   1.000
_cell.length_c   1.000
_cell.angle_alpha   90.00
_cell.angle_beta   90.00
_cell.angle_gamma   90.00
#
_symmetry.space_group_name_H-M   'P 1'
#
loop_
_entity.id
_entity.type
_entity.pdbx_description
1 polymer ?
#
loop_
_entity_poly.entity_id
_entity_poly.type
_entity_poly.pdbx_seq_one_letter_code
_entity_poly.pdbx_strand_id
1 'polypeptide(L)' 'MPDRNDRVKENVPGGYYVDSTCIDCDVCRDTAPENFMRSDANSYSFVFRQPSTEEEKAACEEALTCCPVEAIGNDGE' A
#
# COMPACT_ATOMS: atom_id res chain seq x y z
N MET A 1 -7.93 -5.98 9.62
CA MET A 1 -6.70 -5.21 9.85
C MET A 1 -5.57 -5.78 9.01
N PRO A 2 -4.70 -4.93 8.45
CA PRO A 2 -3.57 -5.44 7.69
C PRO A 2 -2.58 -6.17 8.59
N ASP A 3 -1.95 -7.19 8.05
CA ASP A 3 -0.99 -8.00 8.79
C ASP A 3 0.39 -7.85 8.16
N ARG A 4 1.32 -7.24 8.88
CA ARG A 4 2.68 -7.01 8.39
C ARG A 4 3.43 -8.32 8.10
N ASN A 5 3.01 -9.41 8.69
CA ASN A 5 3.60 -10.73 8.42
C ASN A 5 3.06 -11.36 7.14
N ASP A 6 1.98 -10.80 6.60
CA ASP A 6 1.34 -11.26 5.37
C ASP A 6 1.54 -10.26 4.22
N ARG A 7 2.46 -9.33 4.38
CA ARG A 7 2.71 -8.34 3.32
C ARG A 7 3.23 -9.00 2.06
N VAL A 8 2.83 -8.43 0.91
CA VAL A 8 3.29 -8.98 -0.37
C VAL A 8 4.78 -8.70 -0.54
N LYS A 9 5.50 -9.63 -1.16
CA LYS A 9 6.96 -9.57 -1.26
C LYS A 9 7.48 -8.41 -2.10
N GLU A 10 6.66 -7.83 -2.96
CA GLU A 10 7.05 -6.72 -3.83
C GLU A 10 7.15 -5.40 -3.08
N ASN A 11 6.57 -5.27 -1.89
CA ASN A 11 6.69 -4.06 -1.10
C ASN A 11 8.16 -3.75 -0.78
N VAL A 12 8.54 -2.47 -0.95
CA VAL A 12 9.86 -2.04 -0.48
C VAL A 12 9.87 -1.98 1.05
N PRO A 13 11.02 -2.18 1.70
CA PRO A 13 11.10 -2.10 3.15
C PRO A 13 10.67 -0.73 3.68
N GLY A 14 9.97 -0.71 4.80
CA GLY A 14 9.52 0.53 5.43
C GLY A 14 8.21 0.36 6.15
N GLY A 15 7.64 1.47 6.62
CA GLY A 15 6.42 1.45 7.42
C GLY A 15 5.16 1.08 6.66
N TYR A 16 5.04 1.54 5.41
CA TYR A 16 3.84 1.27 4.61
C TYR A 16 3.99 -0.02 3.81
N TYR A 17 2.92 -0.80 3.74
CA TYR A 17 2.90 -2.05 2.99
C TYR A 17 1.47 -2.39 2.58
N VAL A 18 1.34 -3.29 1.62
CA VAL A 18 0.06 -3.89 1.21
C VAL A 18 0.17 -5.38 1.52
N ASP A 19 -0.86 -5.96 2.11
CA ASP A 19 -0.87 -7.39 2.40
C ASP A 19 -1.62 -8.18 1.33
N SER A 20 -1.70 -9.49 1.49
CA SER A 20 -2.27 -10.38 0.48
C SER A 20 -3.79 -10.27 0.35
N THR A 21 -4.46 -9.53 1.22
CA THR A 21 -5.92 -9.35 1.12
C THR A 21 -6.33 -8.29 0.10
N CYS A 22 -5.37 -7.60 -0.53
CA CYS A 22 -5.66 -6.60 -1.57
C CYS A 22 -6.49 -7.20 -2.70
N ILE A 23 -7.56 -6.49 -3.07
CA ILE A 23 -8.50 -6.93 -4.13
C ILE A 23 -8.32 -6.19 -5.46
N ASP A 24 -7.21 -5.46 -5.61
CA ASP A 24 -6.89 -4.74 -6.85
C ASP A 24 -7.96 -3.70 -7.23
N CYS A 25 -8.43 -2.94 -6.25
CA CYS A 25 -9.52 -1.97 -6.45
C CYS A 25 -9.08 -0.62 -7.00
N ASP A 26 -7.78 -0.39 -7.21
CA ASP A 26 -7.17 0.83 -7.75
C ASP A 26 -7.17 2.05 -6.82
N VAL A 27 -7.88 2.04 -5.72
CA VAL A 27 -8.05 3.22 -4.86
C VAL A 27 -6.71 3.77 -4.39
N CYS A 28 -5.81 2.90 -3.89
CA CYS A 28 -4.51 3.34 -3.40
C CYS A 28 -3.64 3.93 -4.52
N ARG A 29 -3.71 3.37 -5.71
CA ARG A 29 -2.94 3.86 -6.86
C ARG A 29 -3.49 5.20 -7.36
N ASP A 30 -4.80 5.42 -7.27
CA ASP A 30 -5.40 6.70 -7.62
C ASP A 30 -5.07 7.77 -6.58
N THR A 31 -5.03 7.39 -5.31
CA THR A 31 -4.81 8.31 -4.19
C THR A 31 -3.34 8.65 -4.01
N ALA A 32 -2.46 7.66 -4.13
CA ALA A 32 -1.01 7.83 -3.92
C ALA A 32 -0.21 7.15 -5.03
N PRO A 33 -0.29 7.66 -6.27
CA PRO A 33 0.37 7.02 -7.42
C PRO A 33 1.89 7.05 -7.35
N GLU A 34 2.47 7.89 -6.50
CA GLU A 34 3.92 7.97 -6.33
C GLU A 34 4.47 6.92 -5.38
N ASN A 35 3.58 6.20 -4.69
CA ASN A 35 3.99 5.24 -3.66
C ASN A 35 3.44 3.83 -3.92
N PHE A 36 2.33 3.72 -4.64
CA PHE A 36 1.69 2.44 -4.93
C PHE A 36 1.68 2.16 -6.42
N MET A 37 1.91 0.90 -6.78
CA MET A 37 1.74 0.46 -8.15
C MET A 37 1.17 -0.96 -8.17
N ARG A 38 0.67 -1.37 -9.32
CA ARG A 38 0.05 -2.68 -9.50
C ARG A 38 1.08 -3.71 -9.91
N SER A 39 0.98 -4.90 -9.31
CA SER A 39 1.75 -6.05 -9.77
C SER A 39 0.98 -6.71 -10.92
N ASP A 40 1.44 -6.56 -12.15
CA ASP A 40 0.76 -7.13 -13.32
C ASP A 40 0.66 -8.65 -13.25
N ALA A 41 1.63 -9.29 -12.61
CA ALA A 41 1.67 -10.75 -12.52
C ALA A 41 0.68 -11.30 -11.49
N ASN A 42 0.37 -10.53 -10.45
CA ASN A 42 -0.35 -11.03 -9.27
C ASN A 42 -1.68 -10.32 -8.99
N SER A 43 -2.02 -9.30 -9.76
CA SER A 43 -3.30 -8.58 -9.64
C SER A 43 -3.57 -7.98 -8.27
N TYR A 44 -2.53 -7.37 -7.68
CA TYR A 44 -2.68 -6.60 -6.45
C TYR A 44 -1.76 -5.38 -6.51
N SER A 45 -2.00 -4.42 -5.59
CA SER A 45 -1.13 -3.26 -5.45
C SER A 45 -0.01 -3.56 -4.47
N PHE A 46 1.09 -2.80 -4.56
CA PHE A 46 2.16 -2.88 -3.58
C PHE A 46 2.83 -1.51 -3.48
N VAL A 47 3.58 -1.30 -2.40
CA VAL A 47 4.31 -0.06 -2.17
C VAL A 47 5.67 -0.18 -2.85
N PHE A 48 5.88 0.60 -3.91
CA PHE A 48 7.17 0.58 -4.61
C PHE A 48 8.13 1.66 -4.10
N ARG A 49 7.62 2.60 -3.31
CA ARG A 49 8.41 3.70 -2.74
C ARG A 49 7.75 4.17 -1.46
N GLN A 50 8.51 4.22 -0.37
CA GLN A 50 8.00 4.74 0.89
C GLN A 50 7.82 6.26 0.80
N PRO A 51 6.82 6.83 1.49
CA PRO A 51 6.62 8.27 1.45
C PRO A 51 7.80 9.00 2.08
N SER A 52 8.32 10.01 1.38
CA SER A 52 9.47 10.79 1.84
C SER A 52 9.12 12.25 2.15
N THR A 53 7.93 12.70 1.75
CA THR A 53 7.46 14.06 2.03
C THR A 53 6.18 14.02 2.82
N GLU A 54 5.80 15.16 3.42
CA GLU A 54 4.52 15.25 4.13
C GLU A 54 3.33 14.99 3.21
N GLU A 55 3.42 15.47 1.96
CA GLU A 55 2.36 15.25 0.99
C GLU A 55 2.21 13.77 0.65
N GLU A 56 3.32 13.07 0.47
CA GLU A 56 3.31 11.63 0.20
C GLU A 56 2.76 10.86 1.39
N LYS A 57 3.15 11.25 2.61
CA LYS A 57 2.62 10.62 3.83
C LYS A 57 1.12 10.80 3.94
N ALA A 58 0.62 12.01 3.67
CA ALA A 58 -0.81 12.28 3.71
C ALA A 58 -1.56 11.44 2.66
N ALA A 59 -1.00 11.30 1.46
CA ALA A 59 -1.59 10.48 0.40
C ALA A 59 -1.63 9.00 0.80
N CYS A 60 -0.55 8.49 1.38
CA CYS A 60 -0.51 7.10 1.85
C CYS A 60 -1.52 6.84 2.96
N GLU A 61 -1.66 7.78 3.90
CA GLU A 61 -2.65 7.67 4.97
C GLU A 61 -4.08 7.68 4.41
N GLU A 62 -4.33 8.51 3.42
CA GLU A 62 -5.63 8.54 2.76
C GLU A 62 -5.90 7.20 2.05
N ALA A 63 -4.91 6.67 1.35
CA ALA A 63 -5.05 5.38 0.68
C ALA A 63 -5.34 4.26 1.68
N LEU A 64 -4.65 4.28 2.81
CA LEU A 64 -4.86 3.31 3.88
C LEU A 64 -6.28 3.37 4.41
N THR A 65 -6.79 4.59 4.63
CA THR A 65 -8.15 4.80 5.15
C THR A 65 -9.21 4.39 4.14
N CYS A 66 -8.95 4.59 2.85
CA CYS A 66 -9.91 4.30 1.78
C CYS A 66 -9.90 2.85 1.31
N CYS A 67 -8.94 2.04 1.75
CA CYS A 67 -8.87 0.64 1.33
C CYS A 67 -10.06 -0.14 1.87
N PRO A 68 -10.94 -0.68 1.00
CA PRO A 68 -12.18 -1.32 1.46
C PRO A 68 -11.97 -2.64 2.17
N VAL A 69 -10.82 -3.27 2.00
CA VAL A 69 -10.49 -4.54 2.65
C VAL A 69 -9.38 -4.39 3.70
N GLU A 70 -9.00 -3.16 3.97
CA GLU A 70 -7.95 -2.85 4.96
C GLU A 70 -6.66 -3.64 4.72
N ALA A 71 -6.21 -3.68 3.45
CA ALA A 71 -5.01 -4.39 3.06
C ALA A 71 -3.74 -3.56 3.22
N ILE A 72 -3.86 -2.27 3.48
CA ILE A 72 -2.73 -1.34 3.58
C ILE A 72 -2.46 -1.05 5.05
N GLY A 73 -1.20 -1.20 5.46
CA GLY A 73 -0.79 -0.93 6.83
C GLY A 73 0.32 0.09 6.90
N ASN A 74 0.55 0.64 8.10
CA ASN A 74 1.61 1.60 8.37
C ASN A 74 2.48 1.16 9.55
N ASP A 75 2.40 -0.09 9.93
CA ASP A 75 3.13 -0.68 11.05
C ASP A 75 4.18 -1.69 10.60
N GLY A 76 4.70 -1.50 9.38
CA GLY A 76 5.68 -2.41 8.77
C GLY A 76 7.07 -2.37 9.39
N GLU A 77 7.35 -1.33 10.18
CA GLU A 77 8.62 -1.21 10.91
C GLU A 77 8.42 -1.39 12.40
#